data_224485b9a180cc6acefd65ace9c46d0f
#
_entry.id   224485b9a180cc6acefd65ace9c46d0f
#
_cell.length_a   1.000
_cell.length_b   1.000
_cell.length_c   1.000
_cell.angle_alpha   90.00
_cell.angle_beta   90.00
_cell.angle_gamma   90.00
#
_symmetry.space_group_name_H-M   'P 1'
#
loop_
_entity.id
_entity.type
_entity.pdbx_description
1 polymer ?
#
loop_
_entity_poly.entity_id
_entity_poly.type
_entity_poly.pdbx_seq_one_letter_code
_entity_poly.pdbx_strand_id
1 'polypeptide(L)'
;MKRTLSLLLTAVIFLAPSVSALAWGDDGHQTVGKIASLRIKPRTAQKIAQILKPGETLANIASWADSVKERMGKSDPDPDTNAFLQDIAHNEKNREWHYDDLPLNCRNYQTCTGFTPDNDIVHMLNVCIRTLQGHPDPNHPLSQRNALKLLVHFLGDMHQPLHIGCGFIDVNGPNGTILIARDPRFIRQKNLPSDNGANQLIIDNDKKKLHGFWDFDLVTSLMQATNKTTPETLGSFLKETVRPKPGWNPSGPASTWGAQWATDSLQQSRNHTYKGLKITGQRTITVTTRNGQPVMRDGQVVTDIVYDITRPANYETLNRELVRQQLAKAGYRLAKLLDAIYGQ
;
A
#
# COMPACT_ATOMS: atom_id res chain seq x y z
N MET A 1 -33.48 -52.44 27.68
CA MET A 1 -32.14 -51.82 27.52
C MET A 1 -32.17 -50.98 26.27
N LYS A 2 -32.32 -49.63 26.41
CA LYS A 2 -32.27 -48.66 25.29
C LYS A 2 -30.87 -48.08 25.26
N ARG A 3 -30.10 -48.32 24.17
CA ARG A 3 -28.80 -47.71 23.93
C ARG A 3 -29.03 -46.37 23.23
N THR A 4 -28.71 -45.27 23.91
CA THR A 4 -28.63 -43.92 23.35
C THR A 4 -27.30 -43.77 22.66
N LEU A 5 -27.33 -43.52 21.36
CA LEU A 5 -26.18 -43.23 20.53
C LEU A 5 -25.95 -41.71 20.56
N SER A 6 -24.91 -41.24 21.24
CA SER A 6 -24.49 -39.84 21.23
C SER A 6 -23.68 -39.58 19.99
N LEU A 7 -24.20 -38.77 19.06
CA LEU A 7 -23.43 -38.22 17.95
C LEU A 7 -22.58 -37.03 18.48
N LEU A 8 -21.27 -37.21 18.50
CA LEU A 8 -20.31 -36.14 18.67
C LEU A 8 -20.20 -35.36 17.33
N LEU A 9 -20.78 -34.19 17.32
CA LEU A 9 -20.64 -33.25 16.20
C LEU A 9 -19.26 -32.53 16.32
N THR A 10 -18.28 -32.98 15.56
CA THR A 10 -16.96 -32.35 15.49
C THR A 10 -17.07 -31.08 14.60
N ALA A 11 -17.17 -29.92 15.23
CA ALA A 11 -17.12 -28.67 14.52
C ALA A 11 -15.68 -28.44 13.98
N VAL A 12 -15.49 -28.57 12.68
CA VAL A 12 -14.26 -28.19 12.00
C VAL A 12 -14.27 -26.66 11.89
N ILE A 13 -13.54 -26.00 12.78
CA ILE A 13 -13.30 -24.55 12.70
C ILE A 13 -12.29 -24.33 11.58
N PHE A 14 -12.72 -23.86 10.44
CA PHE A 14 -11.85 -23.30 9.41
C PHE A 14 -11.24 -22.00 9.94
N LEU A 15 -10.02 -22.06 10.46
CA LEU A 15 -9.18 -20.91 10.73
C LEU A 15 -8.73 -20.34 9.38
N ALA A 16 -9.43 -19.30 8.91
CA ALA A 16 -8.93 -18.50 7.79
C ALA A 16 -7.57 -17.89 8.19
N PRO A 17 -6.54 -18.00 7.35
CA PRO A 17 -5.23 -17.37 7.64
C PRO A 17 -5.40 -15.86 7.73
N SER A 18 -4.98 -15.26 8.85
CA SER A 18 -4.90 -13.81 9.01
C SER A 18 -3.82 -13.29 8.08
N VAL A 19 -4.23 -12.73 6.95
CA VAL A 19 -3.35 -12.12 5.96
C VAL A 19 -2.81 -10.82 6.55
N SER A 20 -1.48 -10.68 6.66
CA SER A 20 -0.85 -9.40 7.00
C SER A 20 -1.19 -8.36 5.94
N ALA A 21 -1.46 -7.13 6.35
CA ALA A 21 -1.70 -6.03 5.44
C ALA A 21 -0.47 -5.82 4.54
N LEU A 22 -0.60 -6.19 3.29
CA LEU A 22 0.30 -5.87 2.19
C LEU A 22 -0.41 -4.82 1.36
N ALA A 23 0.28 -3.75 0.98
CA ALA A 23 -0.28 -2.72 0.10
C ALA A 23 -0.82 -3.33 -1.20
N TRP A 24 -1.98 -2.92 -1.67
CA TRP A 24 -2.68 -3.49 -2.83
C TRP A 24 -2.59 -5.02 -2.99
N GLY A 25 -2.28 -5.79 -2.02
CA GLY A 25 -2.01 -7.22 -2.15
C GLY A 25 -1.23 -7.59 -3.43
N ASP A 26 -0.79 -8.81 -3.56
CA ASP A 26 -0.03 -9.26 -4.74
C ASP A 26 -0.79 -8.98 -6.05
N ASP A 27 -2.10 -9.24 -6.08
CA ASP A 27 -2.94 -9.07 -7.27
C ASP A 27 -3.00 -7.62 -7.76
N GLY A 28 -3.10 -6.65 -6.84
CA GLY A 28 -3.13 -5.24 -7.18
C GLY A 28 -1.80 -4.74 -7.73
N HIS A 29 -0.67 -5.06 -7.07
CA HIS A 29 0.67 -4.71 -7.54
C HIS A 29 1.00 -5.33 -8.89
N GLN A 30 0.72 -6.61 -9.08
CA GLN A 30 0.95 -7.30 -10.35
C GLN A 30 0.07 -6.72 -11.47
N THR A 31 -1.17 -6.34 -11.16
CA THR A 31 -2.06 -5.64 -12.09
C THR A 31 -1.45 -4.32 -12.56
N VAL A 32 -0.89 -3.51 -11.65
CA VAL A 32 -0.19 -2.24 -11.98
C VAL A 32 1.01 -2.50 -12.89
N GLY A 33 1.86 -3.46 -12.54
CA GLY A 33 3.01 -3.88 -13.35
C GLY A 33 2.59 -4.36 -14.75
N LYS A 34 1.50 -5.14 -14.84
CA LYS A 34 0.95 -5.61 -16.11
C LYS A 34 0.46 -4.46 -16.99
N ILE A 35 -0.29 -3.50 -16.44
CA ILE A 35 -0.75 -2.33 -17.20
C ILE A 35 0.43 -1.54 -17.74
N ALA A 36 1.47 -1.34 -16.92
CA ALA A 36 2.67 -0.63 -17.34
C ALA A 36 3.39 -1.35 -18.48
N SER A 37 3.59 -2.67 -18.39
CA SER A 37 4.24 -3.47 -19.43
C SER A 37 3.54 -3.39 -20.79
N LEU A 38 2.23 -3.18 -20.81
CA LEU A 38 1.43 -3.01 -22.02
C LEU A 38 1.43 -1.57 -22.60
N ARG A 39 2.12 -0.63 -21.93
CA ARG A 39 2.11 0.80 -22.29
C ARG A 39 3.48 1.41 -22.51
N ILE A 40 4.56 0.81 -21.99
CA ILE A 40 5.93 1.31 -22.17
C ILE A 40 6.35 1.23 -23.64
N LYS A 41 7.24 2.14 -24.03
CA LYS A 41 7.83 2.16 -25.39
C LYS A 41 8.77 0.98 -25.61
N PRO A 42 8.99 0.54 -26.86
CA PRO A 42 9.89 -0.57 -27.17
C PRO A 42 11.31 -0.39 -26.60
N ARG A 43 11.87 0.82 -26.70
CA ARG A 43 13.20 1.14 -26.15
C ARG A 43 13.24 0.99 -24.64
N THR A 44 12.21 1.44 -23.93
CA THR A 44 12.05 1.27 -22.48
C THR A 44 11.99 -0.21 -22.11
N ALA A 45 11.19 -1.00 -22.85
CA ALA A 45 11.09 -2.44 -22.64
C ALA A 45 12.44 -3.16 -22.82
N GLN A 46 13.25 -2.78 -23.82
CA GLN A 46 14.59 -3.33 -24.03
C GLN A 46 15.54 -3.00 -22.86
N LYS A 47 15.47 -1.76 -22.32
CA LYS A 47 16.30 -1.36 -21.16
C LYS A 47 15.89 -2.13 -19.90
N ILE A 48 14.60 -2.29 -19.65
CA ILE A 48 14.09 -3.08 -18.52
C ILE A 48 14.53 -4.54 -18.64
N ALA A 49 14.47 -5.14 -19.82
CA ALA A 49 14.92 -6.51 -20.07
C ALA A 49 16.43 -6.73 -19.82
N GLN A 50 17.26 -5.67 -19.92
CA GLN A 50 18.69 -5.71 -19.57
C GLN A 50 18.92 -5.67 -18.05
N ILE A 51 17.99 -5.13 -17.27
CA ILE A 51 18.07 -5.01 -15.80
C ILE A 51 17.50 -6.25 -15.12
N LEU A 52 16.40 -6.77 -15.63
CA LEU A 52 15.68 -7.92 -15.08
C LEU A 52 16.37 -9.24 -15.46
N LYS A 53 16.24 -10.24 -14.58
CA LYS A 53 16.67 -11.61 -14.86
C LYS A 53 15.69 -12.34 -15.80
N PRO A 54 16.12 -13.39 -16.48
CA PRO A 54 15.23 -14.25 -17.25
C PRO A 54 14.02 -14.70 -16.41
N GLY A 55 12.82 -14.53 -16.95
CA GLY A 55 11.55 -14.82 -16.27
C GLY A 55 10.99 -13.71 -15.38
N GLU A 56 11.75 -12.66 -15.10
CA GLU A 56 11.21 -11.49 -14.41
C GLU A 56 10.47 -10.55 -15.39
N THR A 57 9.35 -10.00 -14.94
CA THR A 57 8.50 -9.04 -15.65
C THR A 57 8.09 -7.92 -14.70
N LEU A 58 7.65 -6.77 -15.22
CA LEU A 58 7.11 -5.71 -14.36
C LEU A 58 5.95 -6.17 -13.47
N ALA A 59 5.20 -7.19 -13.91
CA ALA A 59 4.12 -7.75 -13.11
C ALA A 59 4.64 -8.59 -11.93
N ASN A 60 5.48 -9.60 -12.19
CA ASN A 60 5.87 -10.54 -11.13
C ASN A 60 6.91 -9.98 -10.14
N ILE A 61 7.62 -8.89 -10.49
CA ILE A 61 8.50 -8.20 -9.53
C ILE A 61 7.75 -7.21 -8.64
N ALA A 62 6.50 -6.88 -8.95
CA ALA A 62 5.77 -5.79 -8.30
C ALA A 62 5.52 -6.01 -6.80
N SER A 63 5.42 -7.26 -6.35
CA SER A 63 5.24 -7.62 -4.93
C SER A 63 6.55 -7.90 -4.18
N TRP A 64 7.71 -7.77 -4.87
CA TRP A 64 9.00 -8.11 -4.26
C TRP A 64 9.31 -7.28 -3.00
N ALA A 65 9.01 -5.99 -2.99
CA ALA A 65 9.29 -5.10 -1.87
C ALA A 65 8.57 -5.55 -0.58
N ASP A 66 7.33 -6.00 -0.68
CA ASP A 66 6.60 -6.57 0.45
C ASP A 66 7.21 -7.88 0.95
N SER A 67 7.68 -8.72 0.03
CA SER A 67 8.30 -9.99 0.38
C SER A 67 9.62 -9.81 1.14
N VAL A 68 10.41 -8.78 0.82
CA VAL A 68 11.71 -8.53 1.47
C VAL A 68 11.57 -7.85 2.82
N LYS A 69 10.59 -6.97 3.04
CA LYS A 69 10.42 -6.31 4.34
C LYS A 69 10.15 -7.27 5.51
N GLU A 70 9.61 -8.46 5.22
CA GLU A 70 9.42 -9.53 6.22
C GLU A 70 10.65 -10.45 6.38
N ARG A 71 11.67 -10.24 5.54
CA ARG A 71 12.85 -11.10 5.46
C ARG A 71 14.17 -10.38 5.78
N MET A 72 14.10 -9.11 6.20
CA MET A 72 15.31 -8.33 6.51
C MET A 72 16.21 -9.08 7.48
N GLY A 73 17.52 -9.02 7.22
CA GLY A 73 18.54 -9.77 7.96
C GLY A 73 18.65 -11.27 7.64
N LYS A 74 17.75 -11.81 6.76
CA LYS A 74 17.83 -13.21 6.30
C LYS A 74 18.61 -13.29 5.00
N SER A 75 19.24 -14.46 4.74
CA SER A 75 19.93 -14.71 3.48
C SER A 75 18.97 -15.02 2.34
N ASP A 76 19.41 -14.73 1.11
CA ASP A 76 18.70 -15.04 -0.13
C ASP A 76 19.69 -15.58 -1.17
N PRO A 77 19.32 -16.59 -1.98
CA PRO A 77 20.17 -17.12 -3.05
C PRO A 77 20.39 -16.12 -4.21
N ASP A 78 19.51 -15.13 -4.37
CA ASP A 78 19.68 -14.05 -5.34
C ASP A 78 20.63 -12.99 -4.78
N PRO A 79 21.79 -12.73 -5.41
CA PRO A 79 22.80 -11.83 -4.87
C PRO A 79 22.31 -10.39 -4.64
N ASP A 80 21.49 -9.83 -5.55
CA ASP A 80 20.94 -8.48 -5.39
C ASP A 80 19.97 -8.42 -4.22
N THR A 81 19.09 -9.41 -4.11
CA THR A 81 18.14 -9.51 -2.98
C THR A 81 18.90 -9.74 -1.68
N ASN A 82 19.93 -10.60 -1.69
CA ASN A 82 20.74 -10.84 -0.48
C ASN A 82 21.46 -9.57 -0.03
N ALA A 83 22.08 -8.80 -0.93
CA ALA A 83 22.72 -7.54 -0.60
C ALA A 83 21.72 -6.56 0.03
N PHE A 84 20.52 -6.46 -0.51
CA PHE A 84 19.45 -5.63 0.04
C PHE A 84 19.04 -6.06 1.45
N LEU A 85 18.86 -7.37 1.68
CA LEU A 85 18.43 -7.93 2.96
C LEU A 85 19.49 -7.80 4.07
N GLN A 86 20.78 -7.74 3.71
CA GLN A 86 21.88 -7.61 4.65
C GLN A 86 22.25 -6.16 4.96
N ASP A 87 21.72 -5.19 4.25
CA ASP A 87 21.99 -3.78 4.49
C ASP A 87 21.26 -3.30 5.75
N ILE A 88 22.03 -2.86 6.77
CA ILE A 88 21.48 -2.43 8.06
C ILE A 88 20.57 -1.20 7.91
N ALA A 89 20.96 -0.23 7.07
CA ALA A 89 20.16 0.97 6.84
C ALA A 89 18.81 0.64 6.19
N HIS A 90 18.78 -0.35 5.27
CA HIS A 90 17.54 -0.86 4.72
C HIS A 90 16.71 -1.62 5.77
N ASN A 91 17.37 -2.40 6.63
CA ASN A 91 16.71 -3.21 7.65
C ASN A 91 15.91 -2.36 8.65
N GLU A 92 16.47 -1.24 9.10
CA GLU A 92 15.85 -0.39 10.11
C GLU A 92 14.64 0.41 9.58
N LYS A 93 14.65 0.82 8.30
CA LYS A 93 13.72 1.81 7.75
C LYS A 93 12.83 1.30 6.61
N ASN A 94 13.11 0.12 6.06
CA ASN A 94 12.42 -0.36 4.86
C ASN A 94 10.88 -0.38 4.99
N ARG A 95 10.33 -0.61 6.18
CA ARG A 95 8.87 -0.59 6.38
C ARG A 95 8.25 0.79 6.18
N GLU A 96 9.00 1.86 6.47
CA GLU A 96 8.53 3.25 6.36
C GLU A 96 8.54 3.75 4.91
N TRP A 97 9.29 3.10 4.01
CA TRP A 97 9.40 3.49 2.60
C TRP A 97 8.13 3.29 1.78
N HIS A 98 7.15 2.56 2.31
CA HIS A 98 5.95 2.15 1.59
C HIS A 98 4.79 3.14 1.69
N TYR A 99 4.91 4.17 2.55
CA TYR A 99 3.78 5.05 2.84
C TYR A 99 4.24 6.45 3.27
N ASP A 100 3.26 7.31 3.44
CA ASP A 100 3.34 8.58 4.14
C ASP A 100 2.07 8.74 5.00
N ASP A 101 2.15 9.48 6.11
CA ASP A 101 1.02 9.71 7.03
C ASP A 101 0.55 11.17 6.96
N LEU A 102 0.10 11.61 5.76
CA LEU A 102 -0.39 12.97 5.58
C LEU A 102 -1.76 13.18 6.24
N PRO A 103 -1.91 14.19 7.11
CA PRO A 103 -3.22 14.62 7.60
C PRO A 103 -4.17 14.93 6.45
N LEU A 104 -5.42 14.46 6.57
CA LEU A 104 -6.41 14.53 5.48
C LEU A 104 -6.67 15.94 4.96
N ASN A 105 -6.47 16.99 5.76
CA ASN A 105 -6.67 18.38 5.36
C ASN A 105 -5.38 19.10 4.93
N CYS A 106 -4.24 18.40 4.79
CA CYS A 106 -3.10 18.97 4.11
C CYS A 106 -3.50 19.36 2.68
N ARG A 107 -3.04 20.52 2.21
CA ARG A 107 -3.36 21.03 0.88
C ARG A 107 -2.72 20.18 -0.22
N ASN A 108 -1.45 19.87 -0.04
CA ASN A 108 -0.66 19.03 -0.94
C ASN A 108 0.55 18.47 -0.15
N TYR A 109 1.26 17.52 -0.74
CA TYR A 109 2.44 16.90 -0.15
C TYR A 109 3.51 17.95 0.24
N GLN A 110 3.90 18.84 -0.69
CA GLN A 110 5.02 19.77 -0.48
C GLN A 110 4.79 20.77 0.66
N THR A 111 3.55 21.14 0.94
CA THR A 111 3.21 22.10 1.99
C THR A 111 2.75 21.47 3.29
N CYS A 112 2.73 20.13 3.37
CA CYS A 112 2.36 19.39 4.57
C CYS A 112 3.55 19.24 5.55
N THR A 113 4.19 20.36 5.88
CA THR A 113 5.43 20.42 6.67
C THR A 113 5.29 19.67 8.00
N GLY A 114 6.28 18.84 8.32
CA GLY A 114 6.35 18.04 9.55
C GLY A 114 5.58 16.70 9.46
N PHE A 115 5.07 16.36 8.26
CA PHE A 115 4.42 15.07 7.96
C PHE A 115 5.02 14.40 6.72
N THR A 116 6.14 14.88 6.21
CA THR A 116 6.86 14.37 5.04
C THR A 116 8.30 14.08 5.45
N PRO A 117 8.57 12.92 6.08
CA PRO A 117 9.93 12.53 6.48
C PRO A 117 10.81 12.25 5.26
N ASP A 118 12.12 12.30 5.44
CA ASP A 118 13.12 12.11 4.39
C ASP A 118 13.29 10.64 3.94
N ASN A 119 12.50 9.73 4.49
CA ASN A 119 12.46 8.30 4.17
C ASN A 119 11.05 7.82 3.77
N ASP A 120 10.13 8.73 3.45
CA ASP A 120 8.80 8.38 2.99
C ASP A 120 8.81 7.81 1.55
N ILE A 121 7.65 7.37 1.09
CA ILE A 121 7.48 6.78 -0.24
C ILE A 121 7.86 7.74 -1.39
N VAL A 122 7.63 9.05 -1.24
CA VAL A 122 7.97 10.06 -2.28
C VAL A 122 9.49 10.25 -2.36
N HIS A 123 10.15 10.32 -1.19
CA HIS A 123 11.60 10.41 -1.12
C HIS A 123 12.24 9.17 -1.73
N MET A 124 11.81 7.98 -1.32
CA MET A 124 12.36 6.71 -1.81
C MET A 124 12.07 6.45 -3.29
N LEU A 125 10.93 6.91 -3.81
CA LEU A 125 10.68 6.90 -5.25
C LEU A 125 11.74 7.72 -6.00
N ASN A 126 12.12 8.89 -5.48
CA ASN A 126 13.17 9.72 -6.09
C ASN A 126 14.56 9.09 -5.98
N VAL A 127 14.86 8.36 -4.89
CA VAL A 127 16.08 7.52 -4.78
C VAL A 127 16.12 6.49 -5.91
N CYS A 128 15.02 5.78 -6.12
CA CYS A 128 14.92 4.79 -7.21
C CYS A 128 15.10 5.43 -8.59
N ILE A 129 14.47 6.58 -8.86
CA ILE A 129 14.59 7.30 -10.13
C ILE A 129 16.07 7.67 -10.39
N ARG A 130 16.76 8.28 -9.41
CA ARG A 130 18.19 8.64 -9.57
C ARG A 130 19.07 7.41 -9.83
N THR A 131 18.86 6.32 -9.07
CA THR A 131 19.62 5.08 -9.27
C THR A 131 19.44 4.52 -10.69
N LEU A 132 18.21 4.52 -11.21
CA LEU A 132 17.91 4.03 -12.55
C LEU A 132 18.46 4.96 -13.66
N GLN A 133 18.68 6.24 -13.35
CA GLN A 133 19.35 7.22 -14.22
C GLN A 133 20.89 7.15 -14.14
N GLY A 134 21.46 6.25 -13.34
CA GLY A 134 22.91 6.12 -13.16
C GLY A 134 23.51 7.04 -12.09
N HIS A 135 22.70 7.65 -11.23
CA HIS A 135 23.09 8.52 -10.14
C HIS A 135 22.64 7.95 -8.78
N PRO A 136 23.23 6.81 -8.33
CA PRO A 136 22.82 6.17 -7.09
C PRO A 136 23.05 7.08 -5.88
N ASP A 137 22.16 6.97 -4.92
CA ASP A 137 22.25 7.66 -3.65
C ASP A 137 23.22 6.91 -2.71
N PRO A 138 24.29 7.55 -2.20
CA PRO A 138 25.25 6.87 -1.32
C PRO A 138 24.65 6.45 0.03
N ASN A 139 23.58 7.11 0.48
CA ASN A 139 22.88 6.74 1.71
C ASN A 139 21.86 5.60 1.52
N HIS A 140 21.56 5.28 0.24
CA HIS A 140 20.64 4.20 -0.13
C HIS A 140 21.24 3.43 -1.32
N PRO A 141 22.26 2.56 -1.08
CA PRO A 141 23.01 1.87 -2.13
C PRO A 141 22.18 0.76 -2.78
N LEU A 142 21.30 1.13 -3.70
CA LEU A 142 20.46 0.19 -4.45
C LEU A 142 21.14 -0.24 -5.76
N SER A 143 21.08 -1.54 -6.09
CA SER A 143 21.31 -1.98 -7.46
C SER A 143 20.22 -1.46 -8.38
N GLN A 144 20.49 -1.33 -9.68
CA GLN A 144 19.45 -0.90 -10.64
C GLN A 144 18.24 -1.85 -10.62
N ARG A 145 18.48 -3.16 -10.44
CA ARG A 145 17.40 -4.16 -10.38
C ARG A 145 16.53 -3.98 -9.12
N ASN A 146 17.13 -3.77 -7.94
CA ASN A 146 16.39 -3.51 -6.72
C ASN A 146 15.66 -2.16 -6.78
N ALA A 147 16.29 -1.12 -7.34
CA ALA A 147 15.66 0.17 -7.56
C ALA A 147 14.45 0.06 -8.50
N LEU A 148 14.53 -0.76 -9.56
CA LEU A 148 13.39 -1.00 -10.45
C LEU A 148 12.25 -1.75 -9.73
N LYS A 149 12.57 -2.79 -8.95
CA LYS A 149 11.59 -3.53 -8.16
C LYS A 149 10.86 -2.65 -7.16
N LEU A 150 11.60 -1.82 -6.41
CA LEU A 150 11.04 -0.85 -5.47
C LEU A 150 10.19 0.20 -6.19
N LEU A 151 10.67 0.78 -7.30
CA LEU A 151 9.93 1.78 -8.06
C LEU A 151 8.59 1.25 -8.57
N VAL A 152 8.57 0.02 -9.12
CA VAL A 152 7.32 -0.61 -9.58
C VAL A 152 6.33 -0.79 -8.44
N HIS A 153 6.81 -1.25 -7.29
CA HIS A 153 6.01 -1.43 -6.08
C HIS A 153 5.48 -0.10 -5.54
N PHE A 154 6.35 0.89 -5.33
CA PHE A 154 5.98 2.19 -4.78
C PHE A 154 4.94 2.93 -5.64
N LEU A 155 4.95 2.73 -6.96
CA LEU A 155 3.90 3.27 -7.81
C LEU A 155 2.52 2.64 -7.50
N GLY A 156 2.49 1.37 -7.11
CA GLY A 156 1.29 0.73 -6.60
C GLY A 156 0.85 1.37 -5.29
N ASP A 157 1.71 1.36 -4.28
CA ASP A 157 1.47 1.90 -2.94
C ASP A 157 0.99 3.35 -2.99
N MET A 158 1.69 4.19 -3.73
CA MET A 158 1.36 5.62 -3.87
C MET A 158 -0.05 5.86 -4.43
N HIS A 159 -0.63 4.89 -5.13
CA HIS A 159 -1.99 4.98 -5.67
C HIS A 159 -3.03 4.25 -4.82
N GLN A 160 -2.62 3.61 -3.71
CA GLN A 160 -3.50 3.16 -2.64
C GLN A 160 -3.70 4.32 -1.66
N PRO A 161 -4.91 4.89 -1.55
CA PRO A 161 -5.10 6.15 -0.82
C PRO A 161 -4.65 6.11 0.65
N LEU A 162 -4.76 4.96 1.33
CA LEU A 162 -4.36 4.79 2.72
C LEU A 162 -2.84 4.72 2.94
N HIS A 163 -2.05 4.58 1.86
CA HIS A 163 -0.59 4.71 1.93
C HIS A 163 -0.10 6.15 1.89
N ILE A 164 -1.00 7.12 1.70
CA ILE A 164 -0.62 8.55 1.62
C ILE A 164 -1.40 9.39 2.63
N GLY A 165 -2.71 9.27 2.68
CA GLY A 165 -3.53 10.07 3.57
C GLY A 165 -4.03 9.24 4.74
N CYS A 166 -3.84 9.74 5.96
CA CYS A 166 -4.13 9.02 7.18
C CYS A 166 -5.01 9.87 8.11
N GLY A 167 -5.81 9.19 8.93
CA GLY A 167 -6.54 9.78 10.05
C GLY A 167 -5.66 9.91 11.29
N PHE A 168 -5.93 10.91 12.11
CA PHE A 168 -5.29 11.06 13.41
C PHE A 168 -6.36 10.99 14.49
N ILE A 169 -6.11 10.25 15.57
CA ILE A 169 -7.16 9.91 16.53
C ILE A 169 -7.14 10.88 17.71
N ASP A 170 -8.25 11.59 17.90
CA ASP A 170 -8.51 12.39 19.10
C ASP A 170 -9.52 11.66 19.99
N VAL A 171 -9.04 11.07 21.07
CA VAL A 171 -9.86 10.36 22.07
C VAL A 171 -10.56 11.33 23.03
N ASN A 172 -10.24 12.61 22.99
CA ASN A 172 -10.77 13.67 23.87
C ASN A 172 -11.69 14.64 23.08
N GLY A 173 -12.42 14.13 22.11
CA GLY A 173 -13.36 14.93 21.35
C GLY A 173 -14.55 15.42 22.19
N PRO A 174 -15.39 16.34 21.66
CA PRO A 174 -16.54 16.88 22.34
C PRO A 174 -17.46 15.78 22.89
N ASN A 175 -17.96 15.96 24.12
CA ASN A 175 -18.85 15.01 24.81
C ASN A 175 -18.26 13.58 24.96
N GLY A 176 -16.94 13.46 25.05
CA GLY A 176 -16.26 12.15 25.18
C GLY A 176 -16.26 11.31 23.90
N THR A 177 -16.52 11.93 22.75
CA THR A 177 -16.46 11.23 21.47
C THR A 177 -15.01 11.02 21.01
N ILE A 178 -14.77 9.92 20.27
CA ILE A 178 -13.50 9.68 19.60
C ILE A 178 -13.63 10.15 18.15
N LEU A 179 -12.72 10.98 17.69
CA LEU A 179 -12.79 11.61 16.38
C LEU A 179 -11.55 11.31 15.52
N ILE A 180 -11.76 11.30 14.20
CA ILE A 180 -10.67 11.34 13.21
C ILE A 180 -10.34 12.80 12.95
N ALA A 181 -9.26 13.29 13.57
CA ALA A 181 -8.73 14.63 13.35
C ALA A 181 -8.09 14.72 11.94
N ARG A 182 -8.25 15.89 11.31
CA ARG A 182 -7.84 16.11 9.91
C ARG A 182 -6.96 17.34 9.70
N ASP A 183 -7.06 18.33 10.60
CA ASP A 183 -6.29 19.59 10.49
C ASP A 183 -4.85 19.38 10.99
N PRO A 184 -3.82 19.63 10.16
CA PRO A 184 -2.43 19.35 10.51
C PRO A 184 -1.92 20.24 11.68
N ARG A 185 -2.45 21.43 11.88
CA ARG A 185 -2.07 22.30 13.00
C ARG A 185 -2.62 21.78 14.31
N PHE A 186 -3.89 21.39 14.31
CA PHE A 186 -4.54 20.79 15.49
C PHE A 186 -3.86 19.47 15.89
N ILE A 187 -3.56 18.61 14.91
CA ILE A 187 -2.85 17.34 15.12
C ILE A 187 -1.50 17.55 15.79
N ARG A 188 -0.67 18.47 15.28
CA ARG A 188 0.62 18.81 15.90
C ARG A 188 0.47 19.43 17.30
N GLN A 189 -0.46 20.37 17.47
CA GLN A 189 -0.69 21.02 18.76
C GLN A 189 -1.08 20.03 19.86
N LYS A 190 -1.84 18.99 19.51
CA LYS A 190 -2.32 17.95 20.42
C LYS A 190 -1.43 16.71 20.44
N ASN A 191 -0.42 16.63 19.58
CA ASN A 191 0.43 15.45 19.38
C ASN A 191 -0.40 14.16 19.20
N LEU A 192 -1.39 14.22 18.30
CA LEU A 192 -2.31 13.11 18.09
C LEU A 192 -1.62 11.96 17.32
N PRO A 193 -1.86 10.69 17.71
CA PRO A 193 -1.32 9.55 16.99
C PRO A 193 -2.06 9.35 15.66
N SER A 194 -1.34 8.84 14.63
CA SER A 194 -1.94 8.39 13.39
C SER A 194 -2.70 7.08 13.60
N ASP A 195 -3.65 6.77 12.72
CA ASP A 195 -4.34 5.49 12.67
C ASP A 195 -3.57 4.43 11.87
N ASN A 196 -2.28 4.71 11.59
CA ASN A 196 -1.37 3.86 10.81
C ASN A 196 -1.96 3.50 9.43
N GLY A 197 -2.40 4.52 8.66
CA GLY A 197 -3.03 4.29 7.37
C GLY A 197 -4.30 3.43 7.50
N ALA A 198 -5.11 3.66 8.53
CA ALA A 198 -6.32 2.90 8.86
C ALA A 198 -6.07 1.41 9.26
N ASN A 199 -4.84 1.04 9.63
CA ASN A 199 -4.57 -0.26 10.24
C ASN A 199 -5.16 -0.41 11.65
N GLN A 200 -5.47 0.71 12.31
CA GLN A 200 -6.14 0.71 13.61
C GLN A 200 -7.66 0.88 13.50
N LEU A 201 -8.22 1.06 12.29
CA LEU A 201 -9.66 1.14 12.08
C LEU A 201 -10.24 -0.24 11.72
N ILE A 202 -11.19 -0.72 12.52
CA ILE A 202 -11.80 -2.06 12.37
C ILE A 202 -13.23 -1.89 11.85
N ILE A 203 -13.52 -2.57 10.75
CA ILE A 203 -14.82 -2.54 10.09
C ILE A 203 -15.71 -3.71 10.53
N ASP A 204 -17.02 -3.46 10.61
CA ASP A 204 -18.10 -4.44 10.67
C ASP A 204 -18.00 -5.45 11.83
N ASN A 205 -17.44 -5.06 12.97
CA ASN A 205 -17.21 -5.91 14.16
C ASN A 205 -16.37 -7.18 13.89
N ASP A 206 -15.81 -7.33 12.69
CA ASP A 206 -15.26 -8.58 12.16
C ASP A 206 -13.76 -8.75 12.36
N LYS A 207 -13.12 -7.89 13.14
CA LYS A 207 -11.65 -7.87 13.28
C LYS A 207 -10.90 -7.53 11.97
N LYS A 208 -11.60 -7.10 10.92
CA LYS A 208 -11.00 -6.75 9.64
C LYS A 208 -10.54 -5.29 9.67
N LYS A 209 -9.27 -5.07 9.42
CA LYS A 209 -8.68 -3.73 9.29
C LYS A 209 -9.18 -3.06 8.01
N LEU A 210 -9.53 -1.77 8.09
CA LEU A 210 -9.93 -1.00 6.91
C LEU A 210 -8.81 -0.97 5.86
N HIS A 211 -7.54 -0.89 6.29
CA HIS A 211 -6.39 -0.97 5.38
C HIS A 211 -6.43 -2.26 4.54
N GLY A 212 -6.48 -3.43 5.18
CA GLY A 212 -6.54 -4.71 4.47
C GLY A 212 -7.80 -4.88 3.60
N PHE A 213 -8.93 -4.27 3.97
CA PHE A 213 -10.11 -4.23 3.12
C PHE A 213 -9.84 -3.52 1.78
N TRP A 214 -9.05 -2.44 1.80
CA TRP A 214 -8.64 -1.75 0.57
C TRP A 214 -7.65 -2.57 -0.25
N ASP A 215 -6.69 -3.22 0.41
CA ASP A 215 -5.61 -3.94 -0.27
C ASP A 215 -6.08 -5.24 -0.95
N PHE A 216 -7.03 -5.92 -0.32
CA PHE A 216 -7.43 -7.27 -0.76
C PHE A 216 -8.89 -7.33 -1.19
N ASP A 217 -9.82 -6.94 -0.31
CA ASP A 217 -11.24 -7.20 -0.56
C ASP A 217 -11.79 -6.39 -1.71
N LEU A 218 -11.41 -5.11 -1.82
CA LEU A 218 -11.84 -4.25 -2.94
C LEU A 218 -11.22 -4.70 -4.26
N VAL A 219 -9.97 -5.19 -4.28
CA VAL A 219 -9.34 -5.74 -5.48
C VAL A 219 -10.03 -7.04 -5.88
N THR A 220 -10.25 -7.95 -4.93
CA THR A 220 -11.00 -9.21 -5.15
C THR A 220 -12.42 -8.92 -5.67
N SER A 221 -13.13 -7.97 -5.04
CA SER A 221 -14.45 -7.52 -5.47
C SER A 221 -14.44 -6.95 -6.89
N LEU A 222 -13.39 -6.22 -7.28
CA LEU A 222 -13.21 -5.74 -8.64
C LEU A 222 -12.98 -6.90 -9.63
N MET A 223 -12.12 -7.85 -9.27
CA MET A 223 -11.86 -9.04 -10.09
C MET A 223 -13.13 -9.84 -10.34
N GLN A 224 -13.93 -10.08 -9.30
CA GLN A 224 -15.22 -10.75 -9.38
C GLN A 224 -16.22 -9.97 -10.28
N ALA A 225 -16.37 -8.65 -10.03
CA ALA A 225 -17.29 -7.80 -10.80
C ALA A 225 -16.94 -7.69 -12.30
N THR A 226 -15.66 -7.90 -12.65
CA THR A 226 -15.17 -7.87 -14.02
C THR A 226 -14.98 -9.26 -14.64
N ASN A 227 -15.28 -10.32 -13.87
CA ASN A 227 -15.04 -11.72 -14.26
C ASN A 227 -13.57 -11.96 -14.69
N LYS A 228 -12.61 -11.43 -13.90
CA LYS A 228 -11.17 -11.62 -14.08
C LYS A 228 -10.61 -12.41 -12.91
N THR A 229 -9.77 -13.41 -13.21
CA THR A 229 -9.28 -14.37 -12.22
C THR A 229 -7.80 -14.24 -11.93
N THR A 230 -7.09 -13.44 -12.71
CA THR A 230 -5.64 -13.20 -12.53
C THR A 230 -5.29 -11.71 -12.70
N PRO A 231 -4.20 -11.24 -12.09
CA PRO A 231 -3.70 -9.88 -12.27
C PRO A 231 -3.43 -9.52 -13.74
N GLU A 232 -2.94 -10.49 -14.53
CA GLU A 232 -2.66 -10.31 -15.95
C GLU A 232 -3.93 -10.03 -16.76
N THR A 233 -5.01 -10.79 -16.47
CA THR A 233 -6.29 -10.60 -17.15
C THR A 233 -6.98 -9.33 -16.70
N LEU A 234 -6.89 -8.97 -15.41
CA LEU A 234 -7.38 -7.71 -14.89
C LEU A 234 -6.60 -6.52 -15.48
N GLY A 235 -5.26 -6.59 -15.49
CA GLY A 235 -4.41 -5.53 -16.03
C GLY A 235 -4.68 -5.27 -17.51
N SER A 236 -4.83 -6.31 -18.32
CA SER A 236 -5.20 -6.20 -19.72
C SER A 236 -6.57 -5.57 -19.90
N PHE A 237 -7.57 -6.00 -19.12
CA PHE A 237 -8.91 -5.43 -19.14
C PHE A 237 -8.93 -3.95 -18.74
N LEU A 238 -8.22 -3.57 -17.66
CA LEU A 238 -8.16 -2.17 -17.21
C LEU A 238 -7.45 -1.27 -18.23
N LYS A 239 -6.39 -1.75 -18.86
CA LYS A 239 -5.67 -1.02 -19.92
C LYS A 239 -6.60 -0.69 -21.10
N GLU A 240 -7.52 -1.59 -21.47
CA GLU A 240 -8.46 -1.40 -22.59
C GLU A 240 -9.66 -0.54 -22.19
N THR A 241 -10.19 -0.71 -20.98
CA THR A 241 -11.49 -0.14 -20.58
C THR A 241 -11.39 1.16 -19.80
N VAL A 242 -10.23 1.48 -19.21
CA VAL A 242 -10.01 2.73 -18.47
C VAL A 242 -9.12 3.65 -19.30
N ARG A 243 -9.69 4.74 -19.79
CA ARG A 243 -8.95 5.73 -20.58
C ARG A 243 -8.19 6.70 -19.68
N PRO A 244 -6.88 6.97 -19.96
CA PRO A 244 -6.15 8.03 -19.27
C PRO A 244 -6.85 9.38 -19.39
N LYS A 245 -6.86 10.14 -18.29
CA LYS A 245 -7.44 11.49 -18.22
C LYS A 245 -6.33 12.53 -18.25
N PRO A 246 -6.55 13.76 -18.76
CA PRO A 246 -5.53 14.83 -18.77
C PRO A 246 -4.88 15.05 -17.39
N GLY A 247 -5.66 15.05 -16.31
CA GLY A 247 -5.14 15.20 -14.93
C GLY A 247 -4.31 14.02 -14.40
N TRP A 248 -4.13 12.94 -15.16
CA TRP A 248 -3.20 11.87 -14.81
C TRP A 248 -1.76 12.19 -15.17
N ASN A 249 -1.56 13.11 -16.11
CA ASN A 249 -0.24 13.52 -16.54
C ASN A 249 0.40 14.47 -15.51
N PRO A 250 1.59 14.15 -15.00
CA PRO A 250 2.32 15.07 -14.16
C PRO A 250 2.96 16.18 -15.01
N SER A 251 3.36 17.26 -14.38
CA SER A 251 4.08 18.39 -15.01
C SER A 251 5.49 18.49 -14.46
N GLY A 252 6.37 19.15 -15.23
CA GLY A 252 7.76 19.37 -14.84
C GLY A 252 8.63 18.11 -14.87
N PRO A 253 9.82 18.15 -14.26
CA PRO A 253 10.78 17.05 -14.26
C PRO A 253 10.28 15.85 -13.44
N ALA A 254 10.73 14.62 -13.81
CA ALA A 254 10.28 13.38 -13.21
C ALA A 254 10.48 13.33 -11.68
N SER A 255 11.49 14.01 -11.14
CA SER A 255 11.74 14.12 -9.70
C SER A 255 10.61 14.82 -8.92
N THR A 256 9.72 15.56 -9.60
CA THR A 256 8.57 16.23 -8.96
C THR A 256 7.28 15.43 -9.05
N TRP A 257 7.26 14.34 -9.80
CA TRP A 257 6.02 13.60 -10.09
C TRP A 257 5.48 12.85 -8.88
N GLY A 258 6.36 12.27 -8.07
CA GLY A 258 5.97 11.58 -6.82
C GLY A 258 5.12 12.47 -5.91
N ALA A 259 5.56 13.69 -5.65
CA ALA A 259 4.83 14.64 -4.81
C ALA A 259 3.45 15.05 -5.39
N GLN A 260 3.34 15.16 -6.73
CA GLN A 260 2.06 15.42 -7.40
C GLN A 260 1.11 14.23 -7.25
N TRP A 261 1.62 13.00 -7.37
CA TRP A 261 0.83 11.79 -7.25
C TRP A 261 0.42 11.50 -5.81
N ALA A 262 1.30 11.76 -4.83
CA ALA A 262 0.96 11.71 -3.41
C ALA A 262 -0.16 12.72 -3.08
N THR A 263 -0.10 13.94 -3.63
CA THR A 263 -1.17 14.95 -3.49
C THR A 263 -2.51 14.45 -4.06
N ASP A 264 -2.50 13.81 -5.24
CA ASP A 264 -3.70 13.21 -5.84
C ASP A 264 -4.26 12.09 -4.94
N SER A 265 -3.42 11.20 -4.42
CA SER A 265 -3.84 10.10 -3.53
C SER A 265 -4.36 10.61 -2.18
N LEU A 266 -3.77 11.65 -1.60
CA LEU A 266 -4.30 12.33 -0.43
C LEU A 266 -5.74 12.85 -0.65
N GLN A 267 -6.02 13.39 -1.84
CA GLN A 267 -7.38 13.82 -2.18
C GLN A 267 -8.35 12.63 -2.23
N GLN A 268 -7.90 11.46 -2.74
CA GLN A 268 -8.72 10.26 -2.73
C GLN A 268 -8.98 9.75 -1.30
N SER A 269 -7.98 9.78 -0.42
CA SER A 269 -8.17 9.43 1.01
C SER A 269 -9.25 10.31 1.64
N ARG A 270 -9.13 11.63 1.47
CA ARG A 270 -10.08 12.61 2.03
C ARG A 270 -11.50 12.42 1.50
N ASN A 271 -11.64 12.28 0.18
CA ASN A 271 -12.93 12.38 -0.51
C ASN A 271 -13.68 11.06 -0.59
N HIS A 272 -12.96 9.94 -0.39
CA HIS A 272 -13.52 8.60 -0.56
C HIS A 272 -13.23 7.71 0.65
N THR A 273 -11.97 7.42 0.97
CA THR A 273 -11.60 6.40 1.94
C THR A 273 -12.10 6.75 3.35
N TYR A 274 -11.88 7.98 3.81
CA TYR A 274 -12.32 8.44 5.13
C TYR A 274 -13.69 9.14 5.12
N LYS A 275 -14.34 9.21 3.96
CA LYS A 275 -15.62 9.92 3.84
C LYS A 275 -16.75 9.14 4.51
N GLY A 276 -17.37 9.77 5.48
CA GLY A 276 -18.54 9.20 6.18
C GLY A 276 -18.21 8.10 7.19
N LEU A 277 -16.94 7.83 7.45
CA LEU A 277 -16.53 6.95 8.55
C LEU A 277 -16.88 7.60 9.91
N LYS A 278 -17.34 6.78 10.85
CA LYS A 278 -17.60 7.19 12.24
C LYS A 278 -17.00 6.16 13.18
N ILE A 279 -16.22 6.61 14.17
CA ILE A 279 -15.72 5.74 15.24
C ILE A 279 -16.89 5.47 16.20
N THR A 280 -17.11 4.21 16.54
CA THR A 280 -18.20 3.74 17.40
C THR A 280 -17.70 3.16 18.71
N GLY A 281 -16.41 2.80 18.78
CA GLY A 281 -15.81 2.23 19.98
C GLY A 281 -14.29 2.16 19.90
N GLN A 282 -13.68 1.86 21.04
CA GLN A 282 -12.24 1.62 21.18
C GLN A 282 -12.05 0.33 21.96
N ARG A 283 -11.07 -0.48 21.58
CA ARG A 283 -10.69 -1.69 22.31
C ARG A 283 -9.21 -2.01 22.14
N THR A 284 -8.68 -2.78 23.08
CA THR A 284 -7.31 -3.33 22.99
C THR A 284 -7.36 -4.72 22.35
N ILE A 285 -6.48 -4.99 21.43
CA ILE A 285 -6.31 -6.31 20.80
C ILE A 285 -4.89 -6.84 21.03
N THR A 286 -4.73 -8.15 21.04
CA THR A 286 -3.43 -8.80 20.95
C THR A 286 -2.93 -8.73 19.51
N VAL A 287 -1.71 -8.24 19.30
CA VAL A 287 -1.05 -8.32 17.99
C VAL A 287 -0.63 -9.76 17.73
N THR A 288 -1.02 -10.30 16.59
CA THR A 288 -0.71 -11.68 16.22
C THR A 288 0.16 -11.75 14.95
N THR A 289 0.99 -12.79 14.87
CA THR A 289 1.70 -13.17 13.64
C THR A 289 0.70 -13.67 12.58
N ARG A 290 1.20 -13.88 11.33
CA ARG A 290 0.40 -14.50 10.24
C ARG A 290 -0.22 -15.84 10.64
N ASN A 291 0.43 -16.59 11.53
CA ASN A 291 -0.05 -17.89 12.01
C ASN A 291 -0.95 -17.79 13.25
N GLY A 292 -1.42 -16.58 13.59
CA GLY A 292 -2.31 -16.33 14.71
C GLY A 292 -1.64 -16.41 16.10
N GLN A 293 -0.32 -16.57 16.17
CA GLN A 293 0.40 -16.59 17.44
C GLN A 293 0.61 -15.17 17.96
N PRO A 294 0.48 -14.92 19.28
CA PRO A 294 0.78 -13.62 19.85
C PRO A 294 2.22 -13.17 19.53
N VAL A 295 2.36 -11.90 19.13
CA VAL A 295 3.68 -11.28 19.02
C VAL A 295 4.19 -11.00 20.42
N MET A 296 5.44 -11.44 20.70
CA MET A 296 6.12 -11.21 21.97
C MET A 296 7.23 -10.18 21.80
N ARG A 297 7.37 -9.26 22.75
CA ARG A 297 8.50 -8.33 22.85
C ARG A 297 8.93 -8.27 24.31
N ASP A 298 10.19 -8.52 24.59
CA ASP A 298 10.78 -8.54 25.94
C ASP A 298 9.98 -9.43 26.92
N GLY A 299 9.50 -10.58 26.43
CA GLY A 299 8.73 -11.54 27.20
C GLY A 299 7.25 -11.16 27.44
N GLN A 300 6.79 -10.03 26.92
CA GLN A 300 5.40 -9.58 27.04
C GLN A 300 4.64 -9.69 25.73
N VAL A 301 3.34 -9.95 25.83
CA VAL A 301 2.43 -9.94 24.67
C VAL A 301 2.27 -8.50 24.17
N VAL A 302 2.52 -8.29 22.88
CA VAL A 302 2.30 -6.99 22.24
C VAL A 302 0.79 -6.78 22.05
N THR A 303 0.29 -5.64 22.52
CA THR A 303 -1.10 -5.21 22.31
C THR A 303 -1.13 -3.93 21.49
N ASP A 304 -2.25 -3.69 20.80
CA ASP A 304 -2.52 -2.48 20.05
C ASP A 304 -3.93 -1.96 20.38
N ILE A 305 -4.09 -0.64 20.29
CA ILE A 305 -5.40 0.01 20.43
C ILE A 305 -6.02 0.12 19.04
N VAL A 306 -7.25 -0.35 18.91
CA VAL A 306 -8.01 -0.26 17.67
C VAL A 306 -9.37 0.41 17.90
N TYR A 307 -9.92 0.94 16.81
CA TYR A 307 -11.17 1.69 16.81
C TYR A 307 -12.18 1.03 15.90
N ASP A 308 -13.30 0.60 16.44
CA ASP A 308 -14.41 0.07 15.67
C ASP A 308 -15.09 1.23 14.91
N ILE A 309 -15.36 1.02 13.63
CA ILE A 309 -15.95 2.06 12.78
C ILE A 309 -17.19 1.57 12.05
N THR A 310 -18.09 2.49 11.74
CA THR A 310 -19.14 2.31 10.75
C THR A 310 -18.81 3.04 9.46
N ARG A 311 -19.28 2.51 8.34
CA ARG A 311 -19.12 3.05 6.99
C ARG A 311 -20.48 3.21 6.28
N PRO A 312 -20.59 4.11 5.29
CA PRO A 312 -21.80 4.22 4.49
C PRO A 312 -22.18 2.90 3.81
N ALA A 313 -23.47 2.61 3.65
CA ALA A 313 -23.95 1.36 3.05
C ALA A 313 -23.41 1.08 1.63
N ASN A 314 -23.16 2.13 0.85
CA ASN A 314 -22.62 2.00 -0.52
C ASN A 314 -21.08 2.12 -0.58
N TYR A 315 -20.39 2.06 0.57
CA TYR A 315 -18.94 2.28 0.68
C TYR A 315 -18.15 1.35 -0.23
N GLU A 316 -18.44 0.06 -0.24
CA GLU A 316 -17.74 -0.92 -1.07
C GLU A 316 -17.92 -0.65 -2.56
N THR A 317 -19.16 -0.46 -3.01
CA THR A 317 -19.45 -0.24 -4.43
C THR A 317 -18.77 1.01 -4.99
N LEU A 318 -18.81 2.12 -4.24
CA LEU A 318 -18.16 3.37 -4.65
C LEU A 318 -16.62 3.23 -4.67
N ASN A 319 -16.05 2.57 -3.65
CA ASN A 319 -14.61 2.43 -3.55
C ASN A 319 -14.03 1.35 -4.46
N ARG A 320 -14.79 0.32 -4.82
CA ARG A 320 -14.41 -0.63 -5.88
C ARG A 320 -14.20 0.08 -7.23
N GLU A 321 -15.08 1.03 -7.60
CA GLU A 321 -14.86 1.84 -8.82
C GLU A 321 -13.63 2.75 -8.68
N LEU A 322 -13.40 3.32 -7.49
CA LEU A 322 -12.17 4.08 -7.24
C LEU A 322 -10.92 3.20 -7.38
N VAL A 323 -10.91 1.99 -6.81
CA VAL A 323 -9.82 1.01 -6.97
C VAL A 323 -9.56 0.73 -8.45
N ARG A 324 -10.60 0.51 -9.25
CA ARG A 324 -10.50 0.34 -10.70
C ARG A 324 -9.75 1.51 -11.37
N GLN A 325 -10.08 2.75 -10.98
CA GLN A 325 -9.42 3.95 -11.51
C GLN A 325 -7.98 4.09 -11.01
N GLN A 326 -7.71 3.79 -9.73
CA GLN A 326 -6.39 3.93 -9.13
C GLN A 326 -5.40 2.92 -9.69
N LEU A 327 -5.78 1.64 -9.85
CA LEU A 327 -4.92 0.62 -10.46
C LEU A 327 -4.57 0.98 -11.90
N ALA A 328 -5.56 1.41 -12.70
CA ALA A 328 -5.31 1.85 -14.08
C ALA A 328 -4.41 3.08 -14.15
N LYS A 329 -4.61 4.04 -13.25
CA LYS A 329 -3.81 5.27 -13.14
C LYS A 329 -2.37 4.96 -12.72
N ALA A 330 -2.18 4.08 -11.72
CA ALA A 330 -0.86 3.64 -11.26
C ALA A 330 -0.06 3.02 -12.41
N GLY A 331 -0.65 2.06 -13.14
CA GLY A 331 0.01 1.43 -14.27
C GLY A 331 0.32 2.39 -15.42
N TYR A 332 -0.56 3.34 -15.72
CA TYR A 332 -0.33 4.41 -16.68
C TYR A 332 0.85 5.31 -16.27
N ARG A 333 0.87 5.75 -15.01
CA ARG A 333 1.91 6.63 -14.45
C ARG A 333 3.26 5.92 -14.34
N LEU A 334 3.25 4.63 -13.99
CA LEU A 334 4.45 3.78 -14.00
C LEU A 334 5.06 3.71 -15.40
N ALA A 335 4.26 3.42 -16.42
CA ALA A 335 4.75 3.38 -17.81
C ALA A 335 5.34 4.73 -18.23
N LYS A 336 4.65 5.82 -17.92
CA LYS A 336 5.10 7.18 -18.23
C LYS A 336 6.43 7.51 -17.53
N LEU A 337 6.60 7.12 -16.27
CA LEU A 337 7.84 7.34 -15.52
C LEU A 337 9.01 6.53 -16.10
N LEU A 338 8.78 5.25 -16.39
CA LEU A 338 9.79 4.39 -17.03
C LEU A 338 10.20 4.92 -18.41
N ASP A 339 9.24 5.43 -19.19
CA ASP A 339 9.53 6.07 -20.47
C ASP A 339 10.30 7.40 -20.31
N ALA A 340 10.10 8.15 -19.24
CA ALA A 340 10.86 9.35 -18.95
C ALA A 340 12.30 9.02 -18.53
N ILE A 341 12.52 7.89 -17.84
CA ILE A 341 13.84 7.42 -17.42
C ILE A 341 14.64 6.85 -18.61
N TYR A 342 14.01 6.02 -19.46
CA TYR A 342 14.71 5.21 -20.47
C TYR A 342 14.34 5.51 -21.92
N GLY A 343 13.28 6.24 -22.16
CA GLY A 343 12.71 6.45 -23.50
C GLY A 343 13.30 7.61 -24.31
N GLN A 344 14.34 8.29 -23.77
CA GLN A 344 15.06 9.38 -24.46
C GLN A 344 16.02 8.86 -25.52
#